data_4ad7322ff821007168b077cfe1dd5dd6
#
_entry.id   4ad7322ff821007168b077cfe1dd5dd6
#
_cell.length_a   1.000
_cell.length_b   1.000
_cell.length_c   1.000
_cell.angle_alpha   90.00
_cell.angle_beta   90.00
_cell.angle_gamma   90.00
#
_symmetry.space_group_name_H-M   'P 1'
#
loop_
_entity.id
_entity.type
_entity.pdbx_description
1 polymer ?
#
loop_
_entity_poly.entity_id
_entity_poly.type
_entity_poly.pdbx_seq_one_letter_code
_entity_poly.pdbx_strand_id
1 'polypeptide(L)'
;MTLAEHLAALNAEKRAWVAEDPDNRWTGLYVEELDFWAEMGVTTVAQFKRYENESFFWEMYKDVTGCRPRHINLKDMSDEELEHEIDLLSRMMEDEIKREEEWRAQEMIYIQEDAEEENKKRDESPLPIDYVAHNYQDGWL
;
A
#
# COMPACT_ATOMS: atom_id res chain seq x y z
N MET A 1 -21.52 20.81 13.56
CA MET A 1 -21.85 19.61 12.76
C MET A 1 -22.11 18.44 13.69
N THR A 2 -23.22 17.75 13.50
CA THR A 2 -23.53 16.53 14.23
C THR A 2 -22.76 15.35 13.65
N LEU A 3 -22.68 14.26 14.42
CA LEU A 3 -22.06 13.02 13.92
C LEU A 3 -22.78 12.49 12.67
N ALA A 4 -24.11 12.52 12.64
CA ALA A 4 -24.90 12.11 11.50
C ALA A 4 -24.56 12.92 10.23
N GLU A 5 -24.48 14.24 10.35
CA GLU A 5 -24.09 15.12 9.25
C GLU A 5 -22.68 14.86 8.77
N HIS A 6 -21.77 14.62 9.68
CA HIS A 6 -20.37 14.32 9.36
C HIS A 6 -20.23 13.00 8.61
N LEU A 7 -20.87 11.94 9.06
CA LEU A 7 -20.87 10.63 8.40
C LEU A 7 -21.51 10.70 7.00
N ALA A 8 -22.64 11.42 6.89
CA ALA A 8 -23.29 11.62 5.58
C ALA A 8 -22.39 12.38 4.61
N ALA A 9 -21.68 13.41 5.07
CA ALA A 9 -20.74 14.18 4.26
C ALA A 9 -19.56 13.32 3.79
N LEU A 10 -18.97 12.52 4.68
CA LEU A 10 -17.88 11.60 4.32
C LEU A 10 -18.31 10.57 3.28
N ASN A 11 -19.50 9.98 3.44
CA ASN A 11 -20.03 9.03 2.49
C ASN A 11 -20.36 9.67 1.15
N ALA A 12 -20.85 10.91 1.13
CA ALA A 12 -21.06 11.67 -0.10
C ALA A 12 -19.78 11.92 -0.87
N GLU A 13 -18.69 12.28 -0.17
CA GLU A 13 -17.37 12.43 -0.79
C GLU A 13 -16.85 11.12 -1.39
N LYS A 14 -17.03 10.01 -0.68
CA LYS A 14 -16.64 8.68 -1.16
C LYS A 14 -17.40 8.26 -2.40
N ARG A 15 -18.72 8.51 -2.41
CA ARG A 15 -19.55 8.22 -3.59
C ARG A 15 -19.16 9.07 -4.79
N ALA A 16 -18.86 10.35 -4.57
CA ALA A 16 -18.41 11.25 -5.62
C ALA A 16 -17.06 10.80 -6.21
N TRP A 17 -16.13 10.37 -5.37
CA TRP A 17 -14.85 9.85 -5.81
C TRP A 17 -15.00 8.58 -6.66
N VAL A 18 -15.85 7.65 -6.26
CA VAL A 18 -16.16 6.44 -7.05
C VAL A 18 -16.86 6.80 -8.37
N ALA A 19 -17.77 7.79 -8.36
CA ALA A 19 -18.51 8.21 -9.54
C ALA A 19 -17.62 8.82 -10.64
N GLU A 20 -16.45 9.35 -10.30
CA GLU A 20 -15.48 9.86 -11.29
C GLU A 20 -14.89 8.73 -12.16
N ASP A 21 -14.73 7.54 -11.63
CA ASP A 21 -14.18 6.37 -12.34
C ASP A 21 -14.75 5.07 -11.77
N PRO A 22 -16.04 4.77 -12.01
CA PRO A 22 -16.73 3.67 -11.36
C PRO A 22 -16.19 2.29 -11.75
N ASP A 23 -15.50 2.16 -12.88
CA ASP A 23 -14.94 0.89 -13.33
C ASP A 23 -13.66 0.50 -12.57
N ASN A 24 -12.91 1.48 -12.07
CA ASN A 24 -11.61 1.28 -11.43
C ASN A 24 -11.56 1.66 -9.95
N ARG A 25 -12.62 2.31 -9.43
CA ARG A 25 -12.66 2.80 -8.05
C ARG A 25 -13.75 2.11 -7.25
N TRP A 26 -13.36 1.68 -6.07
CA TRP A 26 -14.26 1.14 -5.06
C TRP A 26 -13.85 1.65 -3.68
N THR A 27 -14.82 1.91 -2.84
CA THR A 27 -14.59 2.23 -1.42
C THR A 27 -15.75 1.76 -0.57
N GLY A 28 -15.44 1.32 0.65
CA GLY A 28 -16.46 1.07 1.66
C GLY A 28 -17.05 2.39 2.18
N LEU A 29 -18.30 2.34 2.58
CA LEU A 29 -18.99 3.46 3.20
C LEU A 29 -19.05 3.28 4.71
N TYR A 30 -19.07 4.38 5.44
CA TYR A 30 -19.32 4.35 6.88
C TYR A 30 -20.77 4.01 7.17
N VAL A 31 -20.99 3.28 8.25
CA VAL A 31 -22.33 3.06 8.80
C VAL A 31 -22.88 4.41 9.28
N GLU A 32 -24.07 4.79 8.83
CA GLU A 32 -24.69 6.06 9.22
C GLU A 32 -25.65 5.92 10.40
N GLU A 33 -25.93 4.69 10.85
CA GLU A 33 -26.76 4.42 12.01
C GLU A 33 -26.05 4.84 13.31
N LEU A 34 -26.61 5.79 14.00
CA LEU A 34 -26.01 6.34 15.22
C LEU A 34 -25.93 5.33 16.38
N ASP A 35 -26.87 4.39 16.44
CA ASP A 35 -26.86 3.35 17.48
C ASP A 35 -25.63 2.44 17.37
N PHE A 36 -25.19 2.15 16.17
CA PHE A 36 -23.95 1.40 15.91
C PHE A 36 -22.74 2.08 16.55
N TRP A 37 -22.62 3.39 16.35
CA TRP A 37 -21.51 4.18 16.89
C TRP A 37 -21.63 4.40 18.40
N ALA A 38 -22.85 4.60 18.90
CA ALA A 38 -23.10 4.78 20.31
C ALA A 38 -22.70 3.55 21.15
N GLU A 39 -22.89 2.35 20.63
CA GLU A 39 -22.44 1.11 21.29
C GLU A 39 -20.92 1.07 21.48
N MET A 40 -20.16 1.73 20.62
CA MET A 40 -18.70 1.87 20.75
C MET A 40 -18.27 3.11 21.53
N GLY A 41 -19.21 3.86 22.10
CA GLY A 41 -18.92 5.09 22.82
C GLY A 41 -18.68 6.31 21.93
N VAL A 42 -19.07 6.25 20.66
CA VAL A 42 -18.89 7.34 19.69
C VAL A 42 -20.22 8.03 19.45
N THR A 43 -20.36 9.24 19.96
CA THR A 43 -21.57 10.06 19.84
C THR A 43 -21.32 11.44 19.25
N THR A 44 -20.06 11.87 19.19
CA THR A 44 -19.64 13.17 18.66
C THR A 44 -18.64 13.03 17.52
N VAL A 45 -18.49 14.07 16.72
CA VAL A 45 -17.47 14.13 15.66
C VAL A 45 -16.06 13.98 16.22
N ALA A 46 -15.79 14.61 17.37
CA ALA A 46 -14.47 14.50 18.01
C ALA A 46 -14.15 13.05 18.42
N GLN A 47 -15.11 12.36 19.00
CA GLN A 47 -14.97 10.94 19.36
C GLN A 47 -14.81 10.05 18.13
N PHE A 48 -15.52 10.35 17.06
CA PHE A 48 -15.38 9.65 15.78
C PHE A 48 -13.97 9.80 15.20
N LYS A 49 -13.44 11.01 15.15
CA LYS A 49 -12.08 11.27 14.70
C LYS A 49 -11.03 10.55 15.54
N ARG A 50 -11.24 10.54 16.86
CA ARG A 50 -10.36 9.79 17.77
C ARG A 50 -10.40 8.29 17.49
N TYR A 51 -11.58 7.72 17.30
CA TYR A 51 -11.76 6.33 16.95
C TYR A 51 -11.03 5.98 15.63
N GLU A 52 -11.17 6.80 14.61
CA GLU A 52 -10.48 6.59 13.34
C GLU A 52 -8.97 6.68 13.50
N ASN A 53 -8.46 7.64 14.23
CA ASN A 53 -7.03 7.79 14.47
C ASN A 53 -6.45 6.62 15.25
N GLU A 54 -7.14 6.12 16.25
CA GLU A 54 -6.71 4.92 16.98
C GLU A 54 -6.68 3.67 16.07
N SER A 55 -7.70 3.49 15.26
CA SER A 55 -7.77 2.38 14.31
C SER A 55 -6.67 2.48 13.25
N PHE A 56 -6.44 3.67 12.72
CA PHE A 56 -5.41 3.94 11.73
C PHE A 56 -4.01 3.72 12.29
N PHE A 57 -3.74 4.21 13.51
CA PHE A 57 -2.48 3.96 14.21
C PHE A 57 -2.23 2.47 14.42
N TRP A 58 -3.25 1.73 14.86
CA TRP A 58 -3.18 0.31 15.12
C TRP A 58 -2.77 -0.50 13.88
N GLU A 59 -3.40 -0.21 12.75
CA GLU A 59 -3.09 -0.88 11.47
C GLU A 59 -1.75 -0.42 10.90
N MET A 60 -1.47 0.86 10.90
CA MET A 60 -0.23 1.42 10.37
C MET A 60 1.00 0.95 11.15
N TYR A 61 0.90 0.87 12.47
CA TYR A 61 1.97 0.35 13.31
C TYR A 61 2.35 -1.08 12.93
N LYS A 62 1.35 -1.93 12.69
CA LYS A 62 1.58 -3.29 12.19
C LYS A 62 2.24 -3.30 10.83
N ASP A 63 1.79 -2.47 9.90
CA ASP A 63 2.34 -2.41 8.55
C ASP A 63 3.81 -1.96 8.54
N VAL A 64 4.17 -1.03 9.41
CA VAL A 64 5.54 -0.48 9.49
C VAL A 64 6.47 -1.38 10.29
N THR A 65 6.02 -1.92 11.43
CA THR A 65 6.87 -2.65 12.38
C THR A 65 6.73 -4.18 12.33
N GLY A 66 5.68 -4.68 11.66
CA GLY A 66 5.37 -6.10 11.56
C GLY A 66 4.56 -6.66 12.73
N CYS A 67 4.32 -5.88 13.79
CA CYS A 67 3.53 -6.31 14.94
C CYS A 67 2.61 -5.21 15.44
N ARG A 68 1.51 -5.58 16.09
CA ARG A 68 0.57 -4.63 16.65
C ARG A 68 1.11 -4.00 17.95
N PRO A 69 0.77 -2.73 18.24
CA PRO A 69 1.30 -2.00 19.40
C PRO A 69 0.59 -2.38 20.71
N ARG A 70 0.61 -3.66 21.06
CA ARG A 70 -0.09 -4.17 22.26
C ARG A 70 0.50 -3.68 23.58
N HIS A 71 1.75 -3.21 23.55
CA HIS A 71 2.46 -2.61 24.68
C HIS A 71 2.12 -1.15 24.90
N ILE A 72 1.37 -0.52 24.00
CA ILE A 72 0.97 0.88 24.07
C ILE A 72 -0.50 0.95 24.44
N ASN A 73 -0.83 1.74 25.48
CA ASN A 73 -2.21 2.06 25.80
C ASN A 73 -2.62 3.34 25.06
N LEU A 74 -3.33 3.18 23.95
CA LEU A 74 -3.77 4.30 23.12
C LEU A 74 -4.67 5.27 23.87
N LYS A 75 -5.41 4.81 24.85
CA LYS A 75 -6.33 5.66 25.63
C LYS A 75 -5.60 6.66 26.50
N ASP A 76 -4.35 6.38 26.88
CA ASP A 76 -3.52 7.29 27.68
C ASP A 76 -2.85 8.37 26.82
N MET A 77 -2.89 8.27 25.50
CA MET A 77 -2.34 9.28 24.60
C MET A 77 -3.33 10.41 24.37
N SER A 78 -2.83 11.65 24.37
CA SER A 78 -3.61 12.79 23.91
C SER A 78 -3.85 12.74 22.40
N ASP A 79 -4.81 13.52 21.90
CA ASP A 79 -5.06 13.60 20.45
C ASP A 79 -3.83 14.08 19.70
N GLU A 80 -3.10 15.06 20.26
CA GLU A 80 -1.87 15.60 19.67
C GLU A 80 -0.75 14.55 19.66
N GLU A 81 -0.59 13.78 20.73
CA GLU A 81 0.40 12.71 20.80
C GLU A 81 0.10 11.62 19.76
N LEU A 82 -1.17 11.23 19.63
CA LEU A 82 -1.60 10.23 18.67
C LEU A 82 -1.37 10.69 17.23
N GLU A 83 -1.72 11.94 16.91
CA GLU A 83 -1.47 12.53 15.58
C GLU A 83 0.03 12.59 15.27
N HIS A 84 0.85 12.94 16.26
CA HIS A 84 2.30 12.96 16.11
C HIS A 84 2.86 11.56 15.81
N GLU A 85 2.40 10.54 16.51
CA GLU A 85 2.82 9.15 16.26
C GLU A 85 2.37 8.65 14.88
N ILE A 86 1.17 9.03 14.46
CA ILE A 86 0.68 8.72 13.10
C ILE A 86 1.57 9.38 12.04
N ASP A 87 1.94 10.64 12.23
CA ASP A 87 2.84 11.35 11.32
C ASP A 87 4.21 10.70 11.22
N LEU A 88 4.77 10.25 12.35
CA LEU A 88 6.05 9.53 12.38
C LEU A 88 5.97 8.21 11.60
N LEU A 89 4.91 7.43 11.83
CA LEU A 89 4.70 6.18 11.10
C LEU A 89 4.49 6.41 9.60
N SER A 90 3.76 7.46 9.24
CA SER A 90 3.56 7.84 7.84
C SER A 90 4.87 8.15 7.13
N ARG A 91 5.75 8.90 7.79
CA ARG A 91 7.09 9.20 7.25
C ARG A 91 7.96 7.95 7.12
N MET A 92 7.92 7.06 8.10
CA MET A 92 8.64 5.79 8.03
C MET A 92 8.16 4.93 6.86
N MET A 93 6.86 4.89 6.63
CA MET A 93 6.27 4.17 5.50
C MET A 93 6.67 4.78 4.16
N GLU A 94 6.62 6.09 4.02
CA GLU A 94 7.06 6.80 2.81
C GLU A 94 8.53 6.55 2.51
N ASP A 95 9.39 6.61 3.52
CA ASP A 95 10.83 6.35 3.38
C ASP A 95 11.10 4.90 2.97
N GLU A 96 10.34 3.95 3.49
CA GLU A 96 10.46 2.54 3.12
C GLU A 96 10.02 2.29 1.68
N ILE A 97 8.88 2.84 1.27
CA ILE A 97 8.40 2.77 -0.11
C ILE A 97 9.43 3.34 -1.07
N LYS A 98 10.00 4.49 -0.73
CA LYS A 98 11.03 5.13 -1.54
C LYS A 98 12.29 4.28 -1.67
N ARG A 99 12.73 3.67 -0.58
CA ARG A 99 13.88 2.75 -0.60
C ARG A 99 13.60 1.50 -1.44
N GLU A 100 12.40 0.94 -1.35
CA GLU A 100 12.01 -0.19 -2.18
C GLU A 100 11.97 0.16 -3.66
N GLU A 101 11.44 1.33 -4.01
CA GLU A 101 11.42 1.83 -5.39
C GLU A 101 12.84 2.02 -5.94
N GLU A 102 13.72 2.62 -5.15
CA GLU A 102 15.14 2.80 -5.51
C GLU A 102 15.84 1.46 -5.71
N TRP A 103 15.59 0.50 -4.81
CA TRP A 103 16.15 -0.84 -4.91
C TRP A 103 15.66 -1.58 -6.16
N ARG A 104 14.35 -1.53 -6.45
CA ARG A 104 13.78 -2.12 -7.66
C ARG A 104 14.35 -1.49 -8.94
N ALA A 105 14.50 -0.17 -8.95
CA ALA A 105 15.10 0.52 -10.07
C ALA A 105 16.55 0.08 -10.29
N GLN A 106 17.32 -0.08 -9.22
CA GLN A 106 18.70 -0.56 -9.28
C GLN A 106 18.77 -2.01 -9.76
N GLU A 107 17.90 -2.87 -9.29
CA GLU A 107 17.80 -4.27 -9.72
C GLU A 107 17.49 -4.37 -11.21
N MET A 108 16.57 -3.57 -11.71
CA MET A 108 16.23 -3.52 -13.13
C MET A 108 17.40 -3.08 -13.99
N ILE A 109 18.22 -2.15 -13.52
CA ILE A 109 19.45 -1.73 -14.22
C ILE A 109 20.43 -2.91 -14.32
N TYR A 110 20.67 -3.64 -13.23
CA TYR A 110 21.54 -4.82 -13.23
C TYR A 110 21.05 -5.91 -14.18
N ILE A 111 19.75 -6.21 -14.17
CA ILE A 111 19.16 -7.20 -15.06
C ILE A 111 19.36 -6.80 -16.53
N GLN A 112 19.17 -5.52 -16.85
CA GLN A 112 19.35 -5.01 -18.20
C GLN A 112 20.82 -5.09 -18.64
N GLU A 113 21.76 -4.69 -17.79
CA GLU A 113 23.20 -4.77 -18.08
C GLU A 113 23.65 -6.22 -18.30
N ASP A 114 23.18 -7.15 -17.45
CA ASP A 114 23.49 -8.58 -17.62
C ASP A 114 22.94 -9.12 -18.95
N ALA A 115 21.71 -8.76 -19.31
CA ALA A 115 21.10 -9.17 -20.55
C ALA A 115 21.87 -8.62 -21.78
N GLU A 116 22.30 -7.38 -21.73
CA GLU A 116 23.12 -6.76 -22.77
C GLU A 116 24.49 -7.44 -22.93
N GLU A 117 25.12 -7.76 -21.78
CA GLU A 117 26.41 -8.49 -21.79
C GLU A 117 26.27 -9.90 -22.36
N GLU A 118 25.24 -10.64 -21.99
CA GLU A 118 24.96 -11.97 -22.55
C GLU A 118 24.69 -11.92 -24.04
N ASN A 119 23.91 -10.96 -24.51
CA ASN A 119 23.64 -10.76 -25.94
C ASN A 119 24.92 -10.43 -26.69
N LYS A 120 25.79 -9.60 -26.14
CA LYS A 120 27.09 -9.28 -26.74
C LYS A 120 27.97 -10.51 -26.87
N LYS A 121 28.07 -11.33 -25.83
CA LYS A 121 28.82 -12.60 -25.86
C LYS A 121 28.28 -13.56 -26.91
N ARG A 122 26.96 -13.63 -27.05
CA ARG A 122 26.30 -14.45 -28.09
C ARG A 122 26.65 -13.99 -29.51
N ASP A 123 26.64 -12.69 -29.75
CA ASP A 123 26.98 -12.08 -31.04
C ASP A 123 28.47 -12.25 -31.39
N GLU A 124 29.35 -12.19 -30.36
CA GLU A 124 30.81 -12.38 -30.54
C GLU A 124 31.19 -13.86 -30.78
N SER A 125 30.38 -14.81 -30.30
CA SER A 125 30.64 -16.25 -30.43
C SER A 125 29.39 -16.99 -30.90
N PRO A 126 28.91 -16.72 -32.13
CA PRO A 126 27.74 -17.39 -32.67
C PRO A 126 28.01 -18.87 -32.87
N LEU A 127 27.00 -19.71 -32.68
CA LEU A 127 27.07 -21.14 -32.97
C LEU A 127 27.30 -21.36 -34.48
N PRO A 128 28.18 -22.31 -34.90
CA PRO A 128 28.36 -22.65 -36.30
C PRO A 128 27.04 -23.09 -36.92
N ILE A 129 26.82 -22.68 -38.18
CA ILE A 129 25.62 -23.03 -38.94
C ILE A 129 25.51 -24.55 -39.08
N ASP A 130 26.63 -25.23 -39.33
CA ASP A 130 26.71 -26.70 -39.43
C ASP A 130 26.27 -27.41 -38.16
N TYR A 131 26.56 -26.85 -36.96
CA TYR A 131 26.13 -27.38 -35.70
C TYR A 131 24.59 -27.31 -35.53
N VAL A 132 23.99 -26.20 -35.91
CA VAL A 132 22.53 -26.01 -35.84
C VAL A 132 21.82 -26.95 -36.82
N ALA A 133 22.30 -27.07 -38.06
CA ALA A 133 21.74 -27.95 -39.06
C ALA A 133 21.82 -29.42 -38.65
N HIS A 134 22.96 -29.84 -38.10
CA HIS A 134 23.18 -31.20 -37.63
C HIS A 134 22.21 -31.60 -36.48
N ASN A 135 22.10 -30.78 -35.48
CA ASN A 135 21.18 -31.01 -34.39
C ASN A 135 19.72 -31.04 -34.84
N TYR A 136 19.35 -30.25 -35.80
CA TYR A 136 17.97 -30.21 -36.30
C TYR A 136 17.62 -31.47 -37.09
N GLN A 137 18.56 -32.04 -37.83
CA GLN A 137 18.37 -33.28 -38.60
C GLN A 137 18.32 -34.52 -37.72
N ASP A 138 19.16 -34.60 -36.68
CA ASP A 138 19.24 -35.75 -35.79
C ASP A 138 18.13 -35.79 -34.71
N GLY A 139 17.50 -34.66 -34.43
CA GLY A 139 16.51 -34.56 -33.35
C GLY A 139 15.09 -34.98 -33.69
N TRP A 140 14.76 -35.22 -34.99
CA TRP A 140 13.34 -35.35 -35.39
C TRP A 140 13.05 -36.49 -36.36
N LEU A 141 14.03 -37.29 -36.60
CA LEU A 141 13.89 -38.49 -37.39
C LEU A 141 14.09 -39.72 -36.52
#